data_c81a3409a0b165b033ef3ccb0a299cd1
#
_entry.id   c81a3409a0b165b033ef3ccb0a299cd1
#
_cell.length_a   1.000
_cell.length_b   1.000
_cell.length_c   1.000
_cell.angle_alpha   90.00
_cell.angle_beta   90.00
_cell.angle_gamma   90.00
#
_symmetry.space_group_name_H-M   'P 1'
#
loop_
_entity.id
_entity.type
_entity.pdbx_description
1 polymer ?
#
loop_
_entity_poly.entity_id
_entity_poly.type
_entity_poly.pdbx_seq_one_letter_code
_entity_poly.pdbx_strand_id
1 'polypeptide(L)'
;MSKSRHVSETPATQLLRRHGVAFGEHPYAYVEHGGTGESARQLGLDEHIVVKTLVMEDEHAKPLIVLMHGDRTVSTKNLARQIGAKRVEPCKPEVANRHSGYLVGGTSPFGTRKPMPVYVESTILDLPTIYLNGGRRGYLVSIAPSVLTTLLGAKPVQCASVD
;
A
#
# COMPACT_ATOMS: atom_id res chain seq x y z
N MET A 1 8.60 -20.79 20.60
CA MET A 1 8.41 -20.44 20.24
C MET A 1 8.26 -19.77 19.21
N SER A 2 7.94 -19.44 18.88
CA SER A 2 7.69 -18.88 18.14
C SER A 2 7.53 -19.12 16.75
N LYS A 3 6.95 -20.11 16.36
CA LYS A 3 6.70 -20.41 15.08
C LYS A 3 5.91 -19.41 14.41
N SER A 4 5.04 -18.70 15.06
CA SER A 4 4.21 -17.67 14.44
C SER A 4 5.04 -16.59 13.81
N ARG A 5 6.27 -16.42 14.26
CA ARG A 5 7.12 -15.41 13.65
C ARG A 5 7.49 -15.72 12.24
N HIS A 6 7.55 -17.00 11.90
CA HIS A 6 7.96 -17.38 10.56
C HIS A 6 6.88 -17.16 9.53
N VAL A 7 5.62 -17.19 9.95
CA VAL A 7 4.54 -17.00 8.99
C VAL A 7 4.40 -15.57 8.54
N SER A 8 5.06 -14.63 9.21
CA SER A 8 4.99 -13.24 8.80
C SER A 8 6.01 -12.88 7.75
N GLU A 9 6.88 -13.82 7.35
CA GLU A 9 7.94 -13.48 6.43
C GLU A 9 7.39 -13.35 5.01
N THR A 10 7.56 -12.19 4.40
CA THR A 10 7.12 -11.88 3.04
C THR A 10 8.25 -11.12 2.36
N PRO A 11 8.19 -10.93 1.03
CA PRO A 11 9.18 -10.07 0.38
C PRO A 11 9.20 -8.66 0.99
N ALA A 12 8.03 -8.17 1.41
CA ALA A 12 7.94 -6.85 2.03
C ALA A 12 8.69 -6.81 3.36
N THR A 13 8.43 -7.76 4.25
CA THR A 13 9.08 -7.76 5.55
C THR A 13 10.56 -8.03 5.44
N GLN A 14 10.97 -8.85 4.47
CA GLN A 14 12.39 -9.10 4.22
C GLN A 14 13.09 -7.81 3.81
N LEU A 15 12.46 -7.02 2.95
CA LEU A 15 13.03 -5.75 2.53
C LEU A 15 13.16 -4.79 3.72
N LEU A 16 12.10 -4.69 4.52
CA LEU A 16 12.12 -3.80 5.69
C LEU A 16 13.22 -4.20 6.67
N ARG A 17 13.35 -5.51 6.94
CA ARG A 17 14.39 -5.97 7.87
C ARG A 17 15.79 -5.74 7.31
N ARG A 18 15.97 -5.96 6.01
CA ARG A 18 17.27 -5.78 5.37
C ARG A 18 17.74 -4.34 5.47
N HIS A 19 16.81 -3.39 5.46
CA HIS A 19 17.13 -1.98 5.57
C HIS A 19 17.04 -1.44 7.00
N GLY A 20 16.90 -2.32 7.98
CA GLY A 20 16.88 -1.91 9.38
C GLY A 20 15.66 -1.09 9.77
N VAL A 21 14.55 -1.23 9.08
CA VAL A 21 13.33 -0.49 9.37
C VAL A 21 12.59 -1.14 10.51
N ALA A 22 12.26 -0.36 11.55
CA ALA A 22 11.44 -0.84 12.65
C ALA A 22 9.99 -0.88 12.18
N PHE A 23 9.30 -2.02 12.38
CA PHE A 23 7.89 -2.12 12.04
C PHE A 23 7.18 -3.04 13.03
N GLY A 24 5.89 -2.78 13.24
CA GLY A 24 5.04 -3.66 14.03
C GLY A 24 4.29 -4.61 13.12
N GLU A 25 3.81 -5.71 13.68
CA GLU A 25 3.08 -6.73 12.93
C GLU A 25 1.67 -6.84 13.50
N HIS A 26 0.67 -6.87 12.62
CA HIS A 26 -0.73 -6.82 13.02
C HIS A 26 -1.56 -7.80 12.20
N PRO A 27 -1.57 -9.08 12.59
CA PRO A 27 -2.42 -10.05 11.87
C PRO A 27 -3.88 -9.82 12.19
N TYR A 28 -4.74 -10.14 11.22
CA TYR A 28 -6.18 -10.07 11.39
C TYR A 28 -6.82 -11.15 10.52
N ALA A 29 -8.10 -11.43 10.76
CA ALA A 29 -8.81 -12.45 9.99
C ALA A 29 -9.23 -11.84 8.65
N TYR A 30 -8.64 -12.31 7.55
CA TYR A 30 -8.94 -11.80 6.22
C TYR A 30 -10.40 -12.07 5.85
N VAL A 31 -11.07 -11.04 5.37
CA VAL A 31 -12.44 -11.16 4.85
C VAL A 31 -12.40 -10.70 3.41
N GLU A 32 -12.86 -11.56 2.51
CA GLU A 32 -12.85 -11.24 1.09
C GLU A 32 -13.68 -9.99 0.82
N HIS A 33 -13.11 -9.04 0.08
CA HIS A 33 -13.73 -7.74 -0.21
C HIS A 33 -13.94 -6.87 1.03
N GLY A 34 -13.35 -7.23 2.16
CA GLY A 34 -13.51 -6.43 3.38
C GLY A 34 -12.75 -5.11 3.35
N GLY A 35 -11.63 -5.07 2.64
CA GLY A 35 -10.85 -3.83 2.47
C GLY A 35 -10.28 -3.29 3.76
N THR A 36 -9.88 -2.04 3.73
CA THR A 36 -9.28 -1.38 4.89
C THR A 36 -10.29 -1.15 6.00
N GLY A 37 -11.57 -1.02 5.67
CA GLY A 37 -12.60 -0.88 6.70
C GLY A 37 -12.66 -2.07 7.62
N GLU A 38 -12.57 -3.27 7.05
CA GLU A 38 -12.65 -4.49 7.86
C GLU A 38 -11.39 -4.66 8.71
N SER A 39 -10.20 -4.43 8.13
CA SER A 39 -8.97 -4.56 8.91
C SER A 39 -8.91 -3.52 10.02
N ALA A 40 -9.33 -2.29 9.75
CA ALA A 40 -9.37 -1.23 10.76
C ALA A 40 -10.33 -1.62 11.89
N ARG A 41 -11.50 -2.15 11.53
CA ARG A 41 -12.49 -2.55 12.54
C ARG A 41 -11.92 -3.64 13.46
N GLN A 42 -11.31 -4.67 12.88
CA GLN A 42 -10.77 -5.77 13.67
C GLN A 42 -9.63 -5.34 14.59
N LEU A 43 -8.80 -4.42 14.11
CA LEU A 43 -7.62 -3.99 14.86
C LEU A 43 -7.88 -2.76 15.73
N GLY A 44 -9.10 -2.23 15.71
CA GLY A 44 -9.43 -1.06 16.52
C GLY A 44 -8.74 0.21 16.05
N LEU A 45 -8.55 0.36 14.75
CA LEU A 45 -7.83 1.49 14.17
C LEU A 45 -8.79 2.42 13.44
N ASP A 46 -8.40 3.69 13.34
CA ASP A 46 -9.06 4.63 12.47
C ASP A 46 -8.69 4.26 11.04
N GLU A 47 -9.68 4.09 10.17
CA GLU A 47 -9.43 3.70 8.79
C GLU A 47 -8.56 4.72 8.05
N HIS A 48 -8.56 5.96 8.50
CA HIS A 48 -7.76 7.02 7.89
C HIS A 48 -6.26 6.74 7.95
N ILE A 49 -5.80 6.03 8.96
CA ILE A 49 -4.38 5.70 9.10
C ILE A 49 -4.03 4.33 8.51
N VAL A 50 -5.02 3.61 8.00
CA VAL A 50 -4.79 2.35 7.30
C VAL A 50 -4.68 2.67 5.81
N VAL A 51 -3.50 2.47 5.24
CA VAL A 51 -3.18 2.94 3.90
C VAL A 51 -3.38 1.82 2.88
N LYS A 52 -4.07 2.15 1.80
CA LYS A 52 -4.28 1.24 0.68
C LYS A 52 -3.11 1.29 -0.28
N THR A 53 -2.68 0.14 -0.77
CA THR A 53 -1.67 0.05 -1.81
C THR A 53 -2.37 -0.35 -3.10
N LEU A 54 -2.44 0.58 -4.05
CA LEU A 54 -3.19 0.38 -5.28
C LEU A 54 -2.24 0.34 -6.47
N VAL A 55 -2.34 -0.70 -7.28
CA VAL A 55 -1.55 -0.82 -8.51
C VAL A 55 -2.39 -0.30 -9.65
N MET A 56 -1.89 0.70 -10.33
CA MET A 56 -2.58 1.34 -11.44
C MET A 56 -1.70 1.35 -12.67
N GLU A 57 -2.24 1.77 -13.80
CA GLU A 57 -1.47 1.87 -15.03
C GLU A 57 -1.84 3.15 -15.77
N ASP A 58 -0.88 3.69 -16.52
CA ASP A 58 -1.11 4.87 -17.31
C ASP A 58 -1.63 4.51 -18.70
N GLU A 59 -1.73 5.50 -19.60
CA GLU A 59 -2.26 5.27 -20.95
C GLU A 59 -1.39 4.34 -21.80
N HIS A 60 -0.15 4.11 -21.37
CA HIS A 60 0.77 3.19 -22.06
C HIS A 60 0.86 1.85 -21.32
N ALA A 61 -0.09 1.57 -20.44
CA ALA A 61 -0.11 0.37 -19.62
C ALA A 61 1.13 0.23 -18.73
N LYS A 62 1.80 1.33 -18.40
CA LYS A 62 2.93 1.30 -17.48
C LYS A 62 2.42 1.31 -16.05
N PRO A 63 2.85 0.36 -15.22
CA PRO A 63 2.30 0.26 -13.87
C PRO A 63 2.90 1.29 -12.93
N LEU A 64 2.12 1.67 -11.95
CA LEU A 64 2.54 2.55 -10.87
C LEU A 64 1.78 2.15 -9.60
N ILE A 65 2.28 2.58 -8.47
CA ILE A 65 1.62 2.37 -7.20
C ILE A 65 1.18 3.71 -6.66
N VAL A 66 -0.05 3.78 -6.14
CA VAL A 66 -0.51 4.93 -5.40
C VAL A 66 -0.94 4.48 -4.02
N LEU A 67 -0.50 5.21 -3.00
CA LEU A 67 -0.82 4.94 -1.61
C LEU A 67 -1.85 5.97 -1.15
N MET A 68 -2.99 5.49 -0.64
CA MET A 68 -4.12 6.34 -0.30
C MET A 68 -4.66 5.98 1.07
N HIS A 69 -5.18 6.96 1.80
CA HIS A 69 -5.91 6.71 3.05
C HIS A 69 -7.02 5.69 2.83
N GLY A 70 -7.22 4.80 3.79
CA GLY A 70 -8.24 3.77 3.67
C GLY A 70 -9.64 4.33 3.49
N ASP A 71 -9.92 5.47 4.10
CA ASP A 71 -11.24 6.10 4.05
C ASP A 71 -11.40 7.09 2.90
N ARG A 72 -10.47 7.09 1.94
CA ARG A 72 -10.54 7.97 0.77
C ARG A 72 -10.38 7.14 -0.50
N THR A 73 -10.83 7.70 -1.60
CA THR A 73 -10.63 7.10 -2.90
C THR A 73 -9.67 7.95 -3.72
N VAL A 74 -9.10 7.37 -4.77
CA VAL A 74 -8.16 8.10 -5.62
C VAL A 74 -8.92 8.79 -6.74
N SER A 75 -8.68 10.10 -6.88
CA SER A 75 -9.10 10.81 -8.07
C SER A 75 -8.06 10.52 -9.14
N THR A 76 -8.38 9.61 -10.05
CA THR A 76 -7.46 9.22 -11.11
C THR A 76 -7.17 10.38 -12.06
N LYS A 77 -8.13 11.30 -12.21
CA LYS A 77 -7.95 12.48 -13.04
C LYS A 77 -6.90 13.41 -12.42
N ASN A 78 -6.99 13.67 -11.11
CA ASN A 78 -6.01 14.52 -10.44
C ASN A 78 -4.64 13.87 -10.41
N LEU A 79 -4.60 12.55 -10.19
CA LEU A 79 -3.34 11.82 -10.19
C LEU A 79 -2.67 11.91 -11.56
N ALA A 80 -3.42 11.65 -12.63
CA ALA A 80 -2.87 11.71 -13.98
C ALA A 80 -2.28 13.10 -14.27
N ARG A 81 -3.00 14.14 -13.88
CA ARG A 81 -2.52 15.51 -14.10
C ARG A 81 -1.21 15.77 -13.38
N GLN A 82 -1.08 15.31 -12.16
CA GLN A 82 0.10 15.62 -11.36
C GLN A 82 1.33 14.82 -11.78
N ILE A 83 1.14 13.62 -12.33
CA ILE A 83 2.28 12.80 -12.76
C ILE A 83 2.59 12.93 -14.25
N GLY A 84 1.83 13.78 -14.96
CA GLY A 84 2.09 14.01 -16.38
C GLY A 84 1.57 12.91 -17.30
N ALA A 85 0.58 12.13 -16.85
CA ALA A 85 -0.04 11.10 -17.66
C ALA A 85 -1.32 11.61 -18.26
N LYS A 86 -1.73 11.03 -19.38
CA LYS A 86 -3.02 11.37 -20.00
C LYS A 86 -4.16 10.68 -19.29
N ARG A 87 -3.92 9.47 -18.80
CA ARG A 87 -4.94 8.68 -18.13
C ARG A 87 -4.29 7.75 -17.13
N VAL A 88 -4.93 7.53 -16.00
CA VAL A 88 -4.52 6.54 -15.00
C VAL A 88 -5.78 5.77 -14.62
N GLU A 89 -5.67 4.45 -14.53
CA GLU A 89 -6.79 3.60 -14.12
C GLU A 89 -6.27 2.41 -13.32
N PRO A 90 -7.10 1.82 -12.47
CA PRO A 90 -6.68 0.64 -11.73
C PRO A 90 -6.38 -0.52 -12.67
N CYS A 91 -5.34 -1.28 -12.36
CA CYS A 91 -5.05 -2.51 -13.08
C CYS A 91 -6.11 -3.55 -12.76
N LYS A 92 -6.37 -4.44 -13.72
CA LYS A 92 -7.16 -5.63 -13.42
C LYS A 92 -6.42 -6.46 -12.37
N PRO A 93 -7.15 -7.22 -11.53
CA PRO A 93 -6.50 -7.95 -10.45
C PRO A 93 -5.34 -8.84 -10.90
N GLU A 94 -5.51 -9.58 -12.00
CA GLU A 94 -4.45 -10.48 -12.46
C GLU A 94 -3.24 -9.68 -12.97
N VAL A 95 -3.45 -8.50 -13.52
CA VAL A 95 -2.34 -7.64 -13.98
C VAL A 95 -1.61 -7.07 -12.77
N ALA A 96 -2.36 -6.59 -11.78
CA ALA A 96 -1.77 -6.07 -10.55
C ALA A 96 -0.95 -7.15 -9.84
N ASN A 97 -1.49 -8.38 -9.78
CA ASN A 97 -0.78 -9.50 -9.16
C ASN A 97 0.52 -9.81 -9.88
N ARG A 98 0.50 -9.75 -11.20
CA ARG A 98 1.70 -10.04 -11.99
C ARG A 98 2.79 -9.01 -11.75
N HIS A 99 2.43 -7.74 -11.70
CA HIS A 99 3.41 -6.67 -11.48
C HIS A 99 3.93 -6.64 -10.05
N SER A 100 3.05 -6.79 -9.08
CA SER A 100 3.44 -6.64 -7.68
C SER A 100 4.06 -7.90 -7.08
N GLY A 101 3.64 -9.06 -7.55
CA GLY A 101 4.03 -10.34 -6.95
C GLY A 101 3.18 -10.68 -5.73
N TYR A 102 2.13 -9.91 -5.47
CA TYR A 102 1.22 -10.12 -4.34
C TYR A 102 -0.19 -10.32 -4.85
N LEU A 103 -1.02 -10.95 -4.05
CA LEU A 103 -2.45 -11.08 -4.37
C LEU A 103 -3.19 -9.82 -3.94
N VAL A 104 -4.20 -9.45 -4.71
CA VAL A 104 -5.09 -8.35 -4.32
C VAL A 104 -5.65 -8.64 -2.93
N GLY A 105 -5.65 -7.64 -2.07
CA GLY A 105 -5.97 -7.79 -0.65
C GLY A 105 -4.76 -8.05 0.20
N GLY A 106 -3.62 -8.37 -0.41
CA GLY A 106 -2.35 -8.60 0.28
C GLY A 106 -1.19 -7.90 -0.39
N THR A 107 -1.44 -6.80 -1.09
CA THR A 107 -0.41 -6.07 -1.83
C THR A 107 0.33 -5.08 -0.94
N SER A 108 1.65 -5.18 -0.96
CA SER A 108 2.54 -4.24 -0.27
C SER A 108 3.29 -3.41 -1.30
N PRO A 109 3.64 -2.16 -0.99
CA PRO A 109 4.51 -1.38 -1.87
C PRO A 109 5.98 -1.78 -1.74
N PHE A 110 6.33 -2.59 -0.73
CA PHE A 110 7.71 -3.00 -0.50
C PHE A 110 7.95 -4.37 -1.14
N GLY A 111 9.10 -4.54 -1.76
CA GLY A 111 9.51 -5.83 -2.29
C GLY A 111 8.69 -6.31 -3.46
N THR A 112 8.20 -5.40 -4.29
CA THR A 112 7.41 -5.78 -5.47
C THR A 112 8.28 -6.49 -6.49
N ARG A 113 7.65 -7.38 -7.27
CA ARG A 113 8.37 -8.14 -8.28
C ARG A 113 8.93 -7.21 -9.36
N LYS A 114 8.15 -6.23 -9.79
CA LYS A 114 8.56 -5.30 -10.81
C LYS A 114 8.78 -3.93 -10.16
N PRO A 115 9.88 -3.24 -10.46
CA PRO A 115 10.04 -1.87 -9.97
C PRO A 115 8.96 -0.99 -10.56
N MET A 116 8.32 -0.19 -9.72
CA MET A 116 7.24 0.71 -10.15
C MET A 116 7.41 2.03 -9.42
N PRO A 117 7.10 3.16 -10.08
CA PRO A 117 7.07 4.42 -9.34
C PRO A 117 5.98 4.39 -8.29
N VAL A 118 6.23 5.01 -7.15
CA VAL A 118 5.30 5.04 -6.04
C VAL A 118 4.91 6.49 -5.77
N TYR A 119 3.61 6.72 -5.70
CA TYR A 119 3.05 8.02 -5.36
C TYR A 119 2.26 7.88 -4.07
N VAL A 120 2.30 8.90 -3.23
CA VAL A 120 1.63 8.84 -1.93
C VAL A 120 0.81 10.11 -1.74
N GLU A 121 -0.44 9.94 -1.30
CA GLU A 121 -1.25 11.11 -0.92
C GLU A 121 -0.50 11.88 0.16
N SER A 122 -0.26 13.17 -0.08
CA SER A 122 0.67 13.95 0.74
C SER A 122 0.30 13.95 2.21
N THR A 123 -0.98 13.93 2.55
CA THR A 123 -1.42 13.99 3.93
C THR A 123 -1.09 12.72 4.71
N ILE A 124 -0.80 11.61 4.02
CA ILE A 124 -0.34 10.39 4.71
C ILE A 124 0.99 10.65 5.41
N LEU A 125 1.84 11.48 4.81
CA LEU A 125 3.16 11.77 5.37
C LEU A 125 3.10 12.58 6.67
N ASP A 126 1.95 13.17 6.96
CA ASP A 126 1.76 13.94 8.18
C ASP A 126 1.30 13.09 9.37
N LEU A 127 0.99 11.83 9.14
CA LEU A 127 0.51 10.94 10.21
C LEU A 127 1.68 10.47 11.06
N PRO A 128 1.46 10.22 12.36
CA PRO A 128 2.57 9.72 13.20
C PRO A 128 2.94 8.27 12.90
N THR A 129 1.97 7.46 12.56
CA THR A 129 2.18 6.04 12.24
C THR A 129 1.14 5.64 11.22
N ILE A 130 1.54 4.80 10.27
CA ILE A 130 0.62 4.28 9.28
C ILE A 130 0.64 2.76 9.31
N TYR A 131 -0.47 2.17 8.89
CA TYR A 131 -0.64 0.72 8.80
C TYR A 131 -0.92 0.38 7.35
N LEU A 132 -0.22 -0.59 6.80
CA LEU A 132 -0.46 -1.02 5.43
C LEU A 132 -0.12 -2.49 5.32
N ASN A 133 -0.55 -3.10 4.22
CA ASN A 133 -0.39 -4.53 4.06
C ASN A 133 1.07 -4.92 4.02
N GLY A 134 1.40 -5.99 4.73
CA GLY A 134 2.76 -6.48 4.83
C GLY A 134 3.13 -7.54 3.81
N GLY A 135 2.28 -7.76 2.80
CA GLY A 135 2.59 -8.67 1.72
C GLY A 135 1.86 -9.99 1.75
N ARG A 136 0.77 -10.08 2.52
CA ARG A 136 -0.14 -11.22 2.44
C ARG A 136 -1.47 -10.83 3.08
N ARG A 137 -2.51 -11.51 2.67
CA ARG A 137 -3.86 -11.25 3.19
C ARG A 137 -3.89 -11.49 4.68
N GLY A 138 -4.57 -10.61 5.41
CA GLY A 138 -4.70 -10.75 6.86
C GLY A 138 -3.47 -10.32 7.64
N TYR A 139 -2.64 -9.45 7.08
CA TYR A 139 -1.39 -9.09 7.73
C TYR A 139 -1.02 -7.64 7.42
N LEU A 140 -1.12 -6.76 8.40
CA LEU A 140 -0.66 -5.38 8.25
C LEU A 140 0.66 -5.19 8.98
N VAL A 141 1.42 -4.22 8.53
CA VAL A 141 2.59 -3.74 9.28
C VAL A 141 2.39 -2.26 9.60
N SER A 142 2.97 -1.81 10.71
CA SER A 142 2.94 -0.40 11.08
C SER A 142 4.35 0.17 10.96
N ILE A 143 4.45 1.35 10.36
CA ILE A 143 5.74 2.01 10.12
C ILE A 143 5.57 3.51 10.26
N ALA A 144 6.69 4.20 10.40
CA ALA A 144 6.70 5.65 10.28
C ALA A 144 6.48 6.01 8.80
N PRO A 145 5.67 7.01 8.50
CA PRO A 145 5.41 7.36 7.09
C PRO A 145 6.66 7.75 6.32
N SER A 146 7.69 8.25 6.98
CA SER A 146 8.93 8.63 6.31
C SER A 146 9.60 7.45 5.61
N VAL A 147 9.30 6.23 6.01
CA VAL A 147 9.85 5.04 5.35
C VAL A 147 9.42 5.00 3.88
N LEU A 148 8.25 5.54 3.56
CA LEU A 148 7.77 5.58 2.18
C LEU A 148 8.68 6.41 1.29
N THR A 149 9.16 7.54 1.80
CA THR A 149 10.04 8.42 1.02
C THR A 149 11.49 7.92 1.04
N THR A 150 11.98 7.46 2.18
CA THR A 150 13.38 7.05 2.28
C THR A 150 13.66 5.72 1.60
N LEU A 151 12.72 4.78 1.67
CA LEU A 151 12.94 3.44 1.13
C LEU A 151 12.40 3.27 -0.29
N LEU A 152 11.27 3.89 -0.58
CA LEU A 152 10.62 3.72 -1.89
C LEU A 152 10.79 4.92 -2.81
N GLY A 153 11.28 6.04 -2.30
CA GLY A 153 11.31 7.25 -3.09
C GLY A 153 9.92 7.74 -3.47
N ALA A 154 8.93 7.47 -2.61
CA ALA A 154 7.55 7.83 -2.91
C ALA A 154 7.42 9.33 -3.11
N LYS A 155 6.68 9.72 -4.15
CA LYS A 155 6.48 11.13 -4.48
C LYS A 155 5.11 11.58 -3.98
N PRO A 156 5.05 12.67 -3.20
CA PRO A 156 3.77 13.16 -2.71
C PRO A 156 2.91 13.74 -3.83
N VAL A 157 1.63 13.43 -3.78
CA VAL A 157 0.63 13.95 -4.72
C VAL A 157 -0.62 14.31 -3.92
N GLN A 158 -1.54 15.00 -4.55
CA GLN A 158 -2.81 15.39 -3.94
C GLN A 158 -3.93 14.86 -4.80
N CYS A 159 -4.32 13.64 -4.55
CA CYS A 159 -5.32 12.97 -5.39
C CYS A 159 -6.44 12.30 -4.58
N ALA A 160 -6.56 12.62 -3.30
CA ALA A 160 -7.66 12.08 -2.52
C ALA A 160 -8.98 12.66 -2.99
N SER A 161 -9.96 11.80 -3.18
CA SER A 161 -11.31 12.20 -3.54
C SER A 161 -12.20 12.08 -2.30
N VAL A 162 -13.07 13.07 -2.10
CA VAL A 162 -14.01 13.06 -0.99
C VAL A 162 -15.38 12.82 -1.60
N ASP A 163 -16.01 11.72 -1.25
CA ASP A 163 -17.33 11.39 -1.77
C ASP A 163 -18.40 11.56 -0.75
#